data_64ff9154a432e589c11fa9ad03ab0a47
#
_entry.id   64ff9154a432e589c11fa9ad03ab0a47
#
_cell.length_a   1.000
_cell.length_b   1.000
_cell.length_c   1.000
_cell.angle_alpha   90.00
_cell.angle_beta   90.00
_cell.angle_gamma   90.00
#
_symmetry.space_group_name_H-M   'P 1'
#
loop_
_entity.id
_entity.type
_entity.pdbx_description
1 polymer ?
#
loop_
_entity_poly.entity_id
_entity_poly.type
_entity_poly.pdbx_seq_one_letter_code
_entity_poly.pdbx_strand_id
1 'polypeptide(L)'
;MTGKTHQEMLQKYAEAIVKVGLNIRAGQRLIINLAATRGVPHQFAPLVREIAKAAYAVGARYVDVIWGDEEMLRLRAQYAPRDSFDEYSTWQIDAVMRMIENGDALL
;
A
#
# COMPACT_ATOMS: atom_id res chain seq x y z
N MET A 1 -25.43 3.12 22.36
CA MET A 1 -25.00 3.17 21.60
C MET A 1 -24.47 2.52 20.90
N THR A 2 -24.38 2.36 20.42
CA THR A 2 -23.78 1.75 19.79
C THR A 2 -23.20 2.17 18.77
N GLY A 3 -22.34 2.49 18.74
CA GLY A 3 -21.60 2.90 17.66
C GLY A 3 -21.25 1.79 16.76
N LYS A 4 -20.59 2.13 15.69
CA LYS A 4 -20.05 1.12 14.79
C LYS A 4 -18.87 0.46 15.43
N THR A 5 -18.70 -0.81 15.14
CA THR A 5 -17.51 -1.50 15.56
C THR A 5 -16.30 -0.94 14.83
N HIS A 6 -15.13 -1.21 15.37
CA HIS A 6 -13.88 -0.83 14.73
C HIS A 6 -13.79 -1.41 13.31
N GLN A 7 -14.23 -2.65 13.15
CA GLN A 7 -14.22 -3.32 11.85
C GLN A 7 -15.12 -2.62 10.84
N GLU A 8 -16.32 -2.20 11.26
CA GLU A 8 -17.22 -1.47 10.38
C GLU A 8 -16.64 -0.13 9.95
N MET A 9 -15.94 0.55 10.84
CA MET A 9 -15.28 1.81 10.53
C MET A 9 -14.17 1.62 9.52
N LEU A 10 -13.37 0.55 9.66
CA LEU A 10 -12.32 0.23 8.69
C LEU A 10 -12.91 -0.06 7.32
N GLN A 11 -14.03 -0.79 7.28
CA GLN A 11 -14.70 -1.08 6.01
C GLN A 11 -15.16 0.18 5.30
N LYS A 12 -15.77 1.08 6.02
CA LYS A 12 -16.24 2.35 5.43
C LYS A 12 -15.08 3.21 4.97
N TYR A 13 -14.03 3.26 5.75
CA TYR A 13 -12.87 4.03 5.41
C TYR A 13 -12.20 3.47 4.14
N ALA A 14 -12.07 2.15 4.08
CA ALA A 14 -11.50 1.48 2.92
C ALA A 14 -12.34 1.71 1.66
N GLU A 15 -13.67 1.66 1.77
CA GLU A 15 -14.54 1.94 0.64
C GLU A 15 -14.35 3.35 0.12
N ALA A 16 -14.22 4.33 1.02
CA ALA A 16 -13.99 5.71 0.63
C ALA A 16 -12.66 5.86 -0.10
N ILE A 17 -11.61 5.21 0.38
CA ILE A 17 -10.30 5.24 -0.26
C ILE A 17 -10.40 4.70 -1.67
N VAL A 18 -11.05 3.56 -1.85
CA VAL A 18 -11.13 2.88 -3.14
C VAL A 18 -12.01 3.64 -4.13
N LYS A 19 -13.18 4.08 -3.68
CA LYS A 19 -14.16 4.68 -4.60
C LYS A 19 -13.90 6.14 -4.89
N VAL A 20 -13.47 6.90 -3.89
CA VAL A 20 -13.29 8.35 -4.02
C VAL A 20 -11.83 8.70 -4.25
N GLY A 21 -10.94 8.20 -3.39
CA GLY A 21 -9.54 8.53 -3.45
C GLY A 21 -8.83 7.96 -4.67
N LEU A 22 -8.96 6.66 -4.87
CA LEU A 22 -8.25 5.96 -5.95
C LEU A 22 -9.07 5.86 -7.23
N ASN A 23 -10.39 5.87 -7.10
CA ASN A 23 -11.29 5.70 -8.23
C ASN A 23 -10.94 4.47 -9.06
N ILE A 24 -10.82 3.33 -8.39
CA ILE A 24 -10.43 2.07 -9.04
C ILE A 24 -11.44 1.69 -10.11
N ARG A 25 -10.94 1.30 -11.27
CA ARG A 25 -11.76 0.85 -12.39
C ARG A 25 -11.76 -0.67 -12.49
N ALA A 26 -12.85 -1.21 -13.01
CA ALA A 26 -12.94 -2.64 -13.25
C ALA A 26 -11.78 -3.10 -14.16
N GLY A 27 -11.15 -4.20 -13.81
CA GLY A 27 -10.02 -4.75 -14.55
C GLY A 27 -8.67 -4.13 -14.22
N GLN A 28 -8.65 -3.09 -13.40
CA GLN A 28 -7.40 -2.43 -13.00
C GLN A 28 -6.72 -3.21 -11.87
N ARG A 29 -5.41 -3.15 -11.83
CA ARG A 29 -4.65 -3.69 -10.69
C ARG A 29 -4.34 -2.57 -9.71
N LEU A 30 -4.24 -2.91 -8.43
CA LEU A 30 -3.93 -1.98 -7.37
C LEU A 30 -2.67 -2.43 -6.62
N ILE A 31 -1.74 -1.51 -6.46
CA ILE A 31 -0.53 -1.74 -5.68
C ILE A 31 -0.58 -0.83 -4.45
N ILE A 32 -0.49 -1.42 -3.28
CA ILE A 32 -0.53 -0.69 -2.01
C ILE A 32 0.89 -0.59 -1.47
N ASN A 33 1.43 0.60 -1.43
CA ASN A 33 2.81 0.82 -1.01
C ASN A 33 2.96 1.93 0.04
N LEU A 34 2.01 2.84 0.15
CA LEU A 34 1.97 4.01 1.05
C LEU A 34 3.12 4.99 0.85
N ALA A 35 4.33 4.53 0.74
CA ALA A 35 5.47 5.41 0.50
C ALA A 35 6.36 4.72 -0.50
N ALA A 36 6.67 5.38 -1.56
CA ALA A 36 7.23 4.82 -2.80
C ALA A 36 8.26 3.70 -2.63
N THR A 37 9.06 3.70 -1.58
CA THR A 37 10.11 2.71 -1.41
C THR A 37 10.12 2.05 -0.04
N ARG A 38 9.17 2.40 0.83
CA ARG A 38 9.20 1.93 2.21
C ARG A 38 8.27 0.77 2.49
N GLY A 39 7.19 0.68 1.73
CA GLY A 39 6.19 -0.33 1.97
C GLY A 39 5.24 0.05 3.09
N VAL A 40 4.28 -0.81 3.35
CA VAL A 40 3.23 -0.60 4.35
C VAL A 40 3.66 -1.23 5.66
N PRO A 41 3.68 -0.50 6.78
CA PRO A 41 3.94 -1.12 8.08
C PRO A 41 2.90 -2.19 8.41
N HIS A 42 3.33 -3.27 9.03
CA HIS A 42 2.47 -4.42 9.33
C HIS A 42 1.28 -4.06 10.21
N GLN A 43 1.40 -3.04 11.03
CA GLN A 43 0.32 -2.62 11.91
C GLN A 43 -0.92 -2.15 11.15
N PHE A 44 -0.76 -1.80 9.87
CA PHE A 44 -1.88 -1.39 9.02
C PHE A 44 -2.54 -2.55 8.28
N ALA A 45 -2.13 -3.79 8.53
CA ALA A 45 -2.69 -4.94 7.84
C ALA A 45 -4.22 -5.02 7.90
N PRO A 46 -4.89 -4.74 9.04
CA PRO A 46 -6.35 -4.76 9.06
C PRO A 46 -6.98 -3.80 8.06
N LEU A 47 -6.46 -2.58 7.95
CA LEU A 47 -6.97 -1.60 6.99
C LEU A 47 -6.65 -2.04 5.56
N VAL A 48 -5.44 -2.51 5.33
CA VAL A 48 -5.02 -2.96 3.99
C VAL A 48 -5.92 -4.09 3.48
N ARG A 49 -6.28 -5.03 4.35
CA ARG A 49 -7.17 -6.12 3.98
C ARG A 49 -8.55 -5.61 3.58
N GLU A 50 -9.07 -4.61 4.30
CA GLU A 50 -10.36 -4.02 3.93
C GLU A 50 -10.26 -3.23 2.62
N ILE A 51 -9.16 -2.56 2.37
CA ILE A 51 -8.93 -1.88 1.09
C ILE A 51 -8.92 -2.90 -0.05
N ALA A 52 -8.24 -4.02 0.13
CA ALA A 52 -8.20 -5.08 -0.88
C ALA A 52 -9.60 -5.62 -1.17
N LYS A 53 -10.39 -5.88 -0.12
CA LYS A 53 -11.76 -6.36 -0.29
C LYS A 53 -12.60 -5.35 -1.06
N ALA A 54 -12.49 -4.07 -0.71
CA ALA A 54 -13.24 -3.01 -1.38
C ALA A 54 -12.81 -2.87 -2.84
N ALA A 55 -11.51 -3.01 -3.11
CA ALA A 55 -10.99 -2.93 -4.48
C ALA A 55 -11.54 -4.08 -5.33
N TYR A 56 -11.52 -5.29 -4.82
CA TYR A 56 -12.10 -6.43 -5.55
C TYR A 56 -13.59 -6.25 -5.76
N ALA A 57 -14.30 -5.66 -4.80
CA ALA A 57 -15.73 -5.42 -4.92
C ALA A 57 -16.09 -4.50 -6.08
N VAL A 58 -15.22 -3.56 -6.44
CA VAL A 58 -15.44 -2.67 -7.58
C VAL A 58 -14.78 -3.18 -8.87
N GLY A 59 -14.26 -4.39 -8.86
CA GLY A 59 -13.77 -5.05 -10.06
C GLY A 59 -12.28 -5.01 -10.28
N ALA A 60 -11.48 -4.69 -9.26
CA ALA A 60 -10.03 -4.78 -9.38
C ALA A 60 -9.62 -6.20 -9.74
N ARG A 61 -8.64 -6.31 -10.63
CA ARG A 61 -8.21 -7.62 -11.09
C ARG A 61 -7.21 -8.27 -10.16
N TYR A 62 -6.37 -7.47 -9.53
CA TYR A 62 -5.33 -7.99 -8.64
C TYR A 62 -4.90 -6.89 -7.70
N VAL A 63 -4.79 -7.23 -6.42
CA VAL A 63 -4.32 -6.28 -5.41
C VAL A 63 -3.04 -6.85 -4.81
N ASP A 64 -1.97 -6.08 -4.90
CA ASP A 64 -0.70 -6.46 -4.31
C ASP A 64 -0.29 -5.44 -3.26
N VAL A 65 0.52 -5.86 -2.31
CA VAL A 65 0.95 -5.02 -1.20
C VAL A 65 2.45 -5.15 -1.04
N ILE A 66 3.13 -4.04 -0.92
CA ILE A 66 4.54 -4.04 -0.57
C ILE A 66 4.61 -3.73 0.93
N TRP A 67 4.99 -4.72 1.71
CA TRP A 67 5.11 -4.59 3.15
C TRP A 67 6.47 -4.01 3.52
N GLY A 68 6.49 -3.19 4.57
CA GLY A 68 7.72 -2.61 5.08
C GLY A 68 7.84 -2.80 6.58
N ASP A 69 9.04 -2.59 7.08
CA ASP A 69 9.35 -2.71 8.50
C ASP A 69 10.11 -1.47 8.95
N GLU A 70 9.49 -0.69 9.82
CA GLU A 70 10.11 0.54 10.32
C GLU A 70 11.39 0.25 11.10
N GLU A 71 11.46 -0.90 11.74
CA GLU A 71 12.65 -1.31 12.49
C GLU A 71 13.85 -1.48 11.57
N MET A 72 13.63 -1.97 10.35
CA MET A 72 14.70 -2.09 9.35
C MET A 72 15.26 -0.72 8.96
N LEU A 73 14.42 0.30 8.89
CA LEU A 73 14.89 1.66 8.63
C LEU A 73 15.76 2.17 9.77
N ARG A 74 15.37 1.90 11.00
CA ARG A 74 16.15 2.28 12.17
C ARG A 74 17.49 1.57 12.21
N LEU A 75 17.50 0.28 11.91
CA LEU A 75 18.72 -0.51 11.86
C LEU A 75 19.67 0.00 10.78
N ARG A 76 19.13 0.37 9.64
CA ARG A 76 19.94 0.95 8.57
C ARG A 76 20.57 2.27 9.03
N ALA A 77 19.80 3.15 9.64
CA ALA A 77 20.30 4.43 10.12
C ALA A 77 21.39 4.27 11.18
N GLN A 78 21.27 3.21 12.00
CA GLN A 78 22.12 2.97 13.14
C GLN A 78 23.39 2.20 12.78
N TYR A 79 23.30 1.23 11.87
CA TYR A 79 24.37 0.25 11.63
C TYR A 79 24.95 0.27 10.22
N ALA A 80 24.28 0.84 9.23
CA ALA A 80 24.79 0.82 7.87
C ALA A 80 26.01 1.76 7.73
N PRO A 81 26.93 1.44 6.81
CA PRO A 81 28.05 2.35 6.54
C PRO A 81 27.53 3.72 6.09
N ARG A 82 28.20 4.76 6.52
CA ARG A 82 27.77 6.14 6.21
C ARG A 82 27.75 6.41 4.71
N ASP A 83 28.69 5.83 3.98
CA ASP A 83 28.77 6.03 2.54
C ASP A 83 27.70 5.27 1.75
N SER A 84 26.86 4.47 2.44
CA SER A 84 25.78 3.74 1.79
C SER A 84 24.42 4.43 1.89
N PHE A 85 24.33 5.57 2.51
CA PHE A 85 23.03 6.20 2.79
C PHE A 85 22.34 6.72 1.54
N ASP A 86 23.06 6.93 0.45
CA ASP A 86 22.45 7.29 -0.84
C ASP A 86 21.92 6.09 -1.60
N GLU A 87 22.20 4.88 -1.17
CA GLU A 87 21.75 3.67 -1.85
C GLU A 87 20.29 3.39 -1.52
N TYR A 88 19.58 2.85 -2.47
CA TYR A 88 18.18 2.49 -2.32
C TYR A 88 17.84 1.29 -3.21
N SER A 89 16.67 0.71 -2.98
CA SER A 89 16.23 -0.48 -3.72
C SER A 89 15.76 -0.10 -5.11
N THR A 90 16.66 -0.19 -6.08
CA THR A 90 16.31 0.17 -7.47
C THR A 90 15.23 -0.73 -8.03
N TRP A 91 15.20 -2.01 -7.62
CA TRP A 91 14.19 -2.95 -8.12
C TRP A 91 12.77 -2.51 -7.74
N GLN A 92 12.59 -1.91 -6.55
CA GLN A 92 11.27 -1.42 -6.14
C GLN A 92 10.83 -0.25 -7.01
N ILE A 93 11.74 0.66 -7.30
CA ILE A 93 11.44 1.82 -8.14
C ILE A 93 11.11 1.36 -9.55
N ASP A 94 11.89 0.44 -10.10
CA ASP A 94 11.65 -0.10 -11.43
C ASP A 94 10.29 -0.79 -11.51
N ALA A 95 9.93 -1.55 -10.46
CA ALA A 95 8.64 -2.23 -10.40
C ALA A 95 7.48 -1.22 -10.38
N VAL A 96 7.58 -0.18 -9.55
CA VAL A 96 6.54 0.84 -9.45
C VAL A 96 6.39 1.59 -10.77
N MET A 97 7.50 1.94 -11.41
CA MET A 97 7.45 2.61 -12.71
C MET A 97 6.77 1.76 -13.77
N ARG A 98 7.05 0.46 -13.78
CA ARG A 98 6.38 -0.47 -14.70
C ARG A 98 4.89 -0.55 -14.44
N MET A 99 4.48 -0.57 -13.17
CA MET A 99 3.08 -0.57 -12.81
C MET A 99 2.36 0.70 -13.29
N ILE A 100 3.01 1.83 -13.14
CA ILE A 100 2.47 3.11 -13.64
C ILE A 100 2.30 3.06 -15.15
N GLU A 101 3.29 2.55 -15.87
CA GLU A 101 3.22 2.41 -17.33
C GLU A 101 2.07 1.51 -17.75
N ASN A 102 1.76 0.49 -16.97
CA ASN A 102 0.67 -0.43 -17.25
C ASN A 102 -0.71 0.14 -16.90
N GLY A 103 -0.77 1.32 -16.31
CA GLY A 103 -2.03 1.91 -15.90
C GLY A 103 -2.58 1.37 -14.59
N ASP A 104 -1.74 0.76 -13.76
CA ASP A 104 -2.15 0.24 -12.47
C ASP A 104 -2.41 1.39 -11.50
N ALA A 105 -3.33 1.19 -10.55
CA ALA A 105 -3.56 2.16 -9.50
C ALA A 105 -2.49 1.98 -8.42
N LEU A 106 -2.11 3.09 -7.80
CA LEU A 106 -1.06 3.10 -6.79
C LEU A 106 -1.54 3.86 -5.57
N LEU A 107 -1.45 3.23 -4.43
CA LEU A 107 -1.79 3.85 -3.14
C LEU A 107 -0.52 4.07 -2.32
#